data_d1d8db98be41f1e1d34c95afd68cd15b
#
_entry.id   d1d8db98be41f1e1d34c95afd68cd15b
#
_cell.length_a   1.000
_cell.length_b   1.000
_cell.length_c   1.000
_cell.angle_alpha   90.00
_cell.angle_beta   90.00
_cell.angle_gamma   90.00
#
_symmetry.space_group_name_H-M   'P 1'
#
loop_
_entity.id
_entity.type
_entity.pdbx_description
1 polymer ?
#
loop_
_entity_poly.entity_id
_entity_poly.type
_entity_poly.pdbx_seq_one_letter_code
_entity_poly.pdbx_strand_id
1 'polypeptide(L)'
;ISLEIGSNEMTVNDEKVSLDTVPVIIDDRTLVPLRAVSEALDCNVDWNGDTKTVTIAPHKYNEYYTQKLMENLPKDENYVISPFSLEMAMMMASEGAVGDTKQEITKAFNSPNTSLYSQIITDNKNKGVDIANSIWFNKDSGKNAYFADDYQKKIQSDYQGTAQSVTNDDSIEMVNEWVEKQTNGKITNILSEENRGYVCALANAIYMKADWVNKFEKEGTYK
;
A
#
# COMPACT_ATOMS: atom_id res chain seq x y z
N ILE A 1 0.12 19.81 -3.70
CA ILE A 1 -0.67 20.44 -2.62
C ILE A 1 -0.94 21.90 -2.99
N SER A 2 -2.16 22.38 -2.81
CA SER A 2 -2.54 23.78 -2.97
C SER A 2 -3.31 24.25 -1.74
N LEU A 3 -2.93 25.43 -1.23
CA LEU A 3 -3.59 26.11 -0.11
C LEU A 3 -3.96 27.54 -0.53
N GLU A 4 -5.13 27.98 -0.10
CA GLU A 4 -5.59 29.36 -0.29
C GLU A 4 -5.67 30.06 1.07
N ILE A 5 -5.16 31.30 1.13
CA ILE A 5 -5.19 32.10 2.37
C ILE A 5 -6.64 32.34 2.80
N GLY A 6 -6.93 32.02 4.06
CA GLY A 6 -8.27 32.15 4.63
C GLY A 6 -9.24 31.00 4.30
N SER A 7 -8.85 30.05 3.47
CA SER A 7 -9.65 28.85 3.19
C SER A 7 -9.48 27.81 4.30
N ASN A 8 -10.56 27.13 4.67
CA ASN A 8 -10.52 25.96 5.55
C ASN A 8 -10.40 24.64 4.79
N GLU A 9 -10.06 24.70 3.49
CA GLU A 9 -9.79 23.54 2.65
C GLU A 9 -8.43 23.73 1.97
N MET A 10 -7.71 22.60 1.80
CA MET A 10 -6.57 22.47 0.90
C MET A 10 -6.85 21.43 -0.16
N THR A 11 -6.13 21.46 -1.27
CA THR A 11 -6.19 20.42 -2.30
C THR A 11 -4.92 19.58 -2.24
N VAL A 12 -5.07 18.27 -2.17
CA VAL A 12 -4.00 17.28 -2.20
C VAL A 12 -4.33 16.29 -3.32
N ASN A 13 -3.51 16.22 -4.38
CA ASN A 13 -3.74 15.33 -5.52
C ASN A 13 -5.17 15.45 -6.11
N ASP A 14 -5.63 16.69 -6.28
CA ASP A 14 -6.97 17.04 -6.77
C ASP A 14 -8.14 16.72 -5.83
N GLU A 15 -7.89 16.17 -4.65
CA GLU A 15 -8.90 15.96 -3.61
C GLU A 15 -8.90 17.10 -2.59
N LYS A 16 -10.11 17.47 -2.10
CA LYS A 16 -10.27 18.47 -1.07
C LYS A 16 -10.13 17.86 0.32
N VAL A 17 -9.25 18.45 1.12
CA VAL A 17 -9.00 18.08 2.51
C VAL A 17 -9.35 19.26 3.41
N SER A 18 -10.16 19.01 4.44
CA SER A 18 -10.54 20.04 5.40
C SER A 18 -9.38 20.35 6.36
N LEU A 19 -9.21 21.62 6.67
CA LEU A 19 -8.20 22.13 7.60
C LEU A 19 -8.86 22.51 8.95
N ASP A 20 -8.21 22.17 10.04
CA ASP A 20 -8.58 22.59 11.40
C ASP A 20 -8.23 24.07 11.67
N THR A 21 -7.29 24.62 10.91
CA THR A 21 -6.84 26.01 10.99
C THR A 21 -6.57 26.56 9.60
N VAL A 22 -7.04 27.76 9.33
CA VAL A 22 -6.87 28.40 8.01
C VAL A 22 -5.45 28.95 7.83
N PRO A 23 -4.87 28.91 6.62
CA PRO A 23 -3.64 29.60 6.30
C PRO A 23 -3.85 31.13 6.42
N VAL A 24 -2.91 31.83 7.03
CA VAL A 24 -2.98 33.29 7.25
C VAL A 24 -1.67 33.97 6.91
N ILE A 25 -1.72 35.29 6.68
CA ILE A 25 -0.53 36.13 6.56
C ILE A 25 -0.44 36.99 7.82
N ILE A 26 0.69 36.89 8.51
CA ILE A 26 1.02 37.72 9.72
C ILE A 26 2.43 38.27 9.51
N ASP A 27 2.60 39.60 9.67
CA ASP A 27 3.88 40.29 9.51
C ASP A 27 4.62 39.90 8.22
N ASP A 28 3.90 39.94 7.07
CA ASP A 28 4.39 39.56 5.74
C ASP A 28 4.90 38.10 5.63
N ARG A 29 4.51 37.23 6.57
CA ARG A 29 4.82 35.80 6.56
C ARG A 29 3.57 34.98 6.41
N THR A 30 3.62 34.01 5.50
CA THR A 30 2.54 33.02 5.34
C THR A 30 2.68 31.94 6.40
N LEU A 31 1.68 31.81 7.27
CA LEU A 31 1.56 30.73 8.24
C LEU A 31 0.58 29.70 7.70
N VAL A 32 0.97 28.43 7.74
CA VAL A 32 0.16 27.30 7.25
C VAL A 32 -0.02 26.25 8.36
N PRO A 33 -1.11 25.46 8.31
CA PRO A 33 -1.33 24.35 9.25
C PRO A 33 -0.24 23.30 9.10
N LEU A 34 0.76 23.32 9.99
CA LEU A 34 1.95 22.50 9.87
C LEU A 34 1.64 21.01 9.76
N ARG A 35 0.74 20.49 10.62
CA ARG A 35 0.36 19.08 10.60
C ARG A 35 -0.25 18.69 9.25
N ALA A 36 -1.29 19.40 8.82
CA ALA A 36 -1.99 19.08 7.57
C ALA A 36 -1.07 19.12 6.34
N VAL A 37 -0.18 20.11 6.26
CA VAL A 37 0.80 20.20 5.17
C VAL A 37 1.83 19.08 5.23
N SER A 38 2.35 18.79 6.43
CA SER A 38 3.36 17.72 6.58
C SER A 38 2.80 16.35 6.32
N GLU A 39 1.59 16.05 6.80
CA GLU A 39 0.90 14.78 6.54
C GLU A 39 0.56 14.63 5.04
N ALA A 40 0.16 15.70 4.37
CA ALA A 40 -0.05 15.71 2.93
C ALA A 40 1.25 15.52 2.10
N LEU A 41 2.41 15.75 2.72
CA LEU A 41 3.75 15.45 2.17
C LEU A 41 4.31 14.11 2.65
N ASP A 42 3.44 13.25 3.17
CA ASP A 42 3.80 11.93 3.70
C ASP A 42 4.82 11.98 4.85
N CYS A 43 4.58 12.90 5.76
CA CYS A 43 5.38 13.00 6.99
C CYS A 43 4.53 12.71 8.21
N ASN A 44 5.09 11.99 9.18
CA ASN A 44 4.54 11.88 10.52
C ASN A 44 4.82 13.18 11.29
N VAL A 45 3.84 13.65 12.05
CA VAL A 45 3.97 14.86 12.89
C VAL A 45 3.65 14.51 14.33
N ASP A 46 4.69 14.50 15.16
CA ASP A 46 4.59 14.31 16.60
C ASP A 46 4.72 15.63 17.35
N TRP A 47 3.92 15.79 18.41
CA TRP A 47 4.01 16.92 19.34
C TRP A 47 4.37 16.45 20.73
N ASN A 48 5.50 16.92 21.24
CA ASN A 48 5.88 16.74 22.64
C ASN A 48 5.48 17.98 23.44
N GLY A 49 4.44 17.86 24.27
CA GLY A 49 3.89 18.96 25.07
C GLY A 49 4.83 19.45 26.17
N ASP A 50 5.70 18.60 26.73
CA ASP A 50 6.64 18.94 27.81
C ASP A 50 7.81 19.77 27.27
N THR A 51 8.36 19.37 26.14
CA THR A 51 9.49 20.08 25.50
C THR A 51 9.03 21.14 24.50
N LYS A 52 7.71 21.21 24.20
CA LYS A 52 7.13 22.10 23.18
C LYS A 52 7.79 21.91 21.81
N THR A 53 8.10 20.67 21.47
CA THR A 53 8.80 20.29 20.23
C THR A 53 7.85 19.61 19.28
N VAL A 54 7.82 20.07 18.02
CA VAL A 54 7.22 19.35 16.91
C VAL A 54 8.31 18.54 16.22
N THR A 55 8.09 17.24 16.08
CA THR A 55 8.94 16.37 15.27
C THR A 55 8.22 16.06 13.97
N ILE A 56 8.85 16.38 12.83
CA ILE A 56 8.37 16.00 11.50
C ILE A 56 9.37 15.01 10.95
N ALA A 57 8.91 13.80 10.66
CA ALA A 57 9.74 12.77 10.07
C ALA A 57 9.04 12.25 8.79
N PRO A 58 9.78 11.95 7.71
CA PRO A 58 9.20 11.23 6.58
C PRO A 58 8.47 10.01 7.12
N HIS A 59 7.34 9.68 6.50
CA HIS A 59 6.63 8.45 6.84
C HIS A 59 7.60 7.29 6.60
N LYS A 60 8.30 6.88 7.62
CA LYS A 60 9.06 5.65 7.57
C LYS A 60 8.04 4.53 7.45
N TYR A 61 8.17 3.72 6.40
CA TYR A 61 7.42 2.47 6.26
C TYR A 61 7.30 1.84 7.63
N ASN A 62 6.11 1.51 8.02
CA ASN A 62 5.67 1.10 9.34
C ASN A 62 6.70 0.22 10.07
N GLU A 63 7.74 0.83 10.65
CA GLU A 63 8.81 0.14 11.37
C GLU A 63 8.23 -0.74 12.47
N TYR A 64 7.19 -0.25 13.15
CA TYR A 64 6.51 -0.99 14.20
C TYR A 64 5.87 -2.28 13.67
N TYR A 65 5.12 -2.19 12.57
CA TYR A 65 4.50 -3.36 11.95
C TYR A 65 5.57 -4.33 11.41
N THR A 66 6.58 -3.80 10.72
CA THR A 66 7.70 -4.60 10.21
C THR A 66 8.41 -5.33 11.34
N GLN A 67 8.69 -4.66 12.45
CA GLN A 67 9.29 -5.28 13.63
C GLN A 67 8.38 -6.39 14.20
N LYS A 68 7.09 -6.12 14.36
CA LYS A 68 6.11 -7.11 14.85
C LYS A 68 6.02 -8.32 13.94
N LEU A 69 6.04 -8.11 12.63
CA LEU A 69 6.07 -9.21 11.66
C LEU A 69 7.34 -10.04 11.84
N MET A 70 8.50 -9.42 11.92
CA MET A 70 9.79 -10.10 12.08
C MET A 70 9.91 -10.86 13.41
N GLU A 71 9.31 -10.35 14.50
CA GLU A 71 9.28 -11.04 15.81
C GLU A 71 8.56 -12.40 15.73
N ASN A 72 7.63 -12.57 14.80
CA ASN A 72 6.80 -13.76 14.63
C ASN A 72 7.29 -14.71 13.52
N LEU A 73 8.37 -14.38 12.82
CA LEU A 73 8.95 -15.26 11.80
C LEU A 73 9.87 -16.32 12.41
N PRO A 74 10.02 -17.49 11.74
CA PRO A 74 10.98 -18.51 12.15
C PRO A 74 12.39 -17.93 12.24
N LYS A 75 13.12 -18.22 13.31
CA LYS A 75 14.47 -17.69 13.52
C LYS A 75 15.58 -18.56 12.91
N ASP A 76 15.26 -19.82 12.64
CA ASP A 76 16.21 -20.83 12.19
C ASP A 76 16.07 -21.19 10.71
N GLU A 77 15.26 -20.41 9.95
CA GLU A 77 15.00 -20.63 8.54
C GLU A 77 15.32 -19.38 7.72
N ASN A 78 15.73 -19.58 6.47
CA ASN A 78 15.86 -18.50 5.51
C ASN A 78 14.47 -18.08 5.00
N TYR A 79 14.16 -16.79 5.05
CA TYR A 79 12.91 -16.25 4.52
C TYR A 79 13.14 -14.93 3.78
N VAL A 80 12.24 -14.65 2.86
CA VAL A 80 12.11 -13.35 2.19
C VAL A 80 10.69 -12.86 2.40
N ILE A 81 10.56 -11.67 2.94
CA ILE A 81 9.27 -11.03 3.17
C ILE A 81 9.26 -9.62 2.61
N SER A 82 8.07 -9.16 2.24
CA SER A 82 7.81 -7.77 1.91
C SER A 82 6.69 -7.25 2.83
N PRO A 83 7.04 -6.53 3.90
CA PRO A 83 6.03 -5.92 4.77
C PRO A 83 5.10 -4.99 4.00
N PHE A 84 5.63 -4.24 3.02
CA PHE A 84 4.85 -3.37 2.16
C PHE A 84 3.82 -4.11 1.31
N SER A 85 4.16 -5.28 0.78
CA SER A 85 3.21 -6.14 0.05
C SER A 85 2.03 -6.55 0.91
N LEU A 86 2.30 -6.95 2.15
CA LEU A 86 1.25 -7.33 3.09
C LEU A 86 0.40 -6.12 3.49
N GLU A 87 1.02 -4.97 3.72
CA GLU A 87 0.29 -3.72 4.00
C GLU A 87 -0.66 -3.38 2.85
N MET A 88 -0.18 -3.36 1.61
CA MET A 88 -1.02 -3.06 0.45
C MET A 88 -2.19 -4.04 0.30
N ALA A 89 -1.94 -5.35 0.46
CA ALA A 89 -3.00 -6.36 0.39
C ALA A 89 -4.06 -6.14 1.48
N MET A 90 -3.64 -5.89 2.72
CA MET A 90 -4.56 -5.65 3.83
C MET A 90 -5.30 -4.32 3.70
N MET A 91 -4.66 -3.28 3.15
CA MET A 91 -5.35 -2.02 2.88
C MET A 91 -6.39 -2.16 1.77
N MET A 92 -6.13 -2.93 0.71
CA MET A 92 -7.18 -3.26 -0.27
C MET A 92 -8.38 -3.96 0.39
N ALA A 93 -8.14 -4.91 1.31
CA ALA A 93 -9.23 -5.52 2.08
C ALA A 93 -9.97 -4.49 2.96
N SER A 94 -9.24 -3.59 3.59
CA SER A 94 -9.78 -2.50 4.42
C SER A 94 -10.69 -1.56 3.65
N GLU A 95 -10.43 -1.31 2.36
CA GLU A 95 -11.30 -0.45 1.54
C GLU A 95 -12.72 -1.05 1.35
N GLY A 96 -12.84 -2.37 1.38
CA GLY A 96 -14.13 -3.07 1.35
C GLY A 96 -14.74 -3.31 2.73
N ALA A 97 -14.00 -3.05 3.81
CA ALA A 97 -14.46 -3.25 5.17
C ALA A 97 -15.18 -2.02 5.72
N VAL A 98 -16.07 -2.25 6.71
CA VAL A 98 -16.79 -1.19 7.42
C VAL A 98 -16.72 -1.40 8.93
N GLY A 99 -17.03 -0.36 9.71
CA GLY A 99 -17.13 -0.43 11.18
C GLY A 99 -15.80 -0.87 11.83
N ASP A 100 -15.91 -1.75 12.81
CA ASP A 100 -14.78 -2.19 13.64
C ASP A 100 -13.71 -2.92 12.81
N THR A 101 -14.12 -3.75 11.85
CA THR A 101 -13.18 -4.47 10.98
C THR A 101 -12.25 -3.52 10.22
N LYS A 102 -12.79 -2.43 9.66
CA LYS A 102 -11.98 -1.43 8.98
C LYS A 102 -11.00 -0.76 9.95
N GLN A 103 -11.49 -0.39 11.14
CA GLN A 103 -10.67 0.26 12.16
C GLN A 103 -9.54 -0.65 12.68
N GLU A 104 -9.83 -1.92 12.91
CA GLU A 104 -8.83 -2.88 13.38
C GLU A 104 -7.73 -3.10 12.34
N ILE A 105 -8.10 -3.30 11.06
CA ILE A 105 -7.12 -3.45 9.98
C ILE A 105 -6.25 -2.20 9.86
N THR A 106 -6.86 -1.01 9.74
CA THR A 106 -6.09 0.23 9.57
C THR A 106 -5.20 0.53 10.77
N LYS A 107 -5.68 0.27 11.99
CA LYS A 107 -4.89 0.44 13.21
C LYS A 107 -3.70 -0.53 13.28
N ALA A 108 -3.86 -1.78 12.85
CA ALA A 108 -2.78 -2.77 12.82
C ALA A 108 -1.61 -2.31 11.95
N PHE A 109 -1.88 -1.52 10.90
CA PHE A 109 -0.89 -0.95 9.99
C PHE A 109 -0.60 0.54 10.27
N ASN A 110 -0.91 1.04 11.45
CA ASN A 110 -0.68 2.42 11.87
C ASN A 110 -1.32 3.47 10.93
N SER A 111 -2.50 3.13 10.40
CA SER A 111 -3.32 4.02 9.55
C SER A 111 -2.54 4.65 8.38
N PRO A 112 -2.01 3.83 7.44
CA PRO A 112 -1.20 4.33 6.35
C PRO A 112 -2.01 5.25 5.41
N ASN A 113 -1.33 6.20 4.79
CA ASN A 113 -1.94 7.06 3.78
C ASN A 113 -2.03 6.33 2.43
N THR A 114 -3.15 5.66 2.18
CA THR A 114 -3.35 4.84 0.97
C THR A 114 -3.39 5.65 -0.33
N SER A 115 -3.68 6.96 -0.26
CA SER A 115 -3.69 7.84 -1.45
C SER A 115 -2.31 7.99 -2.11
N LEU A 116 -1.24 7.65 -1.40
CA LEU A 116 0.13 7.70 -1.91
C LEU A 116 0.57 6.41 -2.62
N TYR A 117 -0.18 5.32 -2.50
CA TYR A 117 0.26 4.03 -3.05
C TYR A 117 0.41 4.06 -4.56
N SER A 118 -0.51 4.71 -5.28
CA SER A 118 -0.41 4.84 -6.74
C SER A 118 0.88 5.57 -7.16
N GLN A 119 1.25 6.64 -6.43
CA GLN A 119 2.50 7.36 -6.67
C GLN A 119 3.72 6.49 -6.35
N ILE A 120 3.71 5.79 -5.22
CA ILE A 120 4.80 4.88 -4.82
C ILE A 120 5.00 3.78 -5.86
N ILE A 121 3.93 3.18 -6.38
CA ILE A 121 3.99 2.16 -7.44
C ILE A 121 4.64 2.75 -8.70
N THR A 122 4.20 3.94 -9.12
CA THR A 122 4.73 4.64 -10.30
C THR A 122 6.22 4.96 -10.15
N ASP A 123 6.62 5.51 -9.00
CA ASP A 123 8.01 5.88 -8.73
C ASP A 123 8.94 4.68 -8.68
N ASN A 124 8.47 3.57 -8.14
CA ASN A 124 9.23 2.32 -8.09
C ASN A 124 9.34 1.67 -9.46
N LYS A 125 8.30 1.71 -10.28
CA LYS A 125 8.33 1.22 -11.66
C LYS A 125 9.40 1.94 -12.48
N ASN A 126 9.55 3.23 -12.32
CA ASN A 126 10.59 4.02 -12.97
C ASN A 126 12.02 3.64 -12.52
N LYS A 127 12.15 2.92 -11.40
CA LYS A 127 13.39 2.39 -10.85
C LYS A 127 13.62 0.90 -11.13
N GLY A 128 12.75 0.29 -11.94
CA GLY A 128 12.85 -1.13 -12.30
C GLY A 128 12.24 -2.07 -11.25
N VAL A 129 11.32 -1.58 -10.42
CA VAL A 129 10.54 -2.38 -9.47
C VAL A 129 9.07 -2.33 -9.88
N ASP A 130 8.54 -3.43 -10.37
CA ASP A 130 7.12 -3.57 -10.68
C ASP A 130 6.38 -4.09 -9.43
N ILE A 131 5.32 -3.38 -9.05
CA ILE A 131 4.42 -3.74 -7.94
C ILE A 131 3.04 -3.94 -8.54
N ALA A 132 2.47 -5.12 -8.36
CA ALA A 132 1.16 -5.48 -8.88
C ALA A 132 0.23 -5.94 -7.77
N ASN A 133 -1.01 -5.49 -7.83
CA ASN A 133 -2.03 -5.72 -6.82
C ASN A 133 -3.28 -6.35 -7.43
N SER A 134 -3.87 -7.33 -6.78
CA SER A 134 -5.16 -7.86 -7.17
C SER A 134 -5.96 -8.41 -6.00
N ILE A 135 -7.28 -8.36 -6.16
CA ILE A 135 -8.23 -9.02 -5.27
C ILE A 135 -9.21 -9.82 -6.11
N TRP A 136 -9.46 -11.04 -5.71
CA TRP A 136 -10.27 -12.02 -6.42
C TRP A 136 -11.40 -12.49 -5.54
N PHE A 137 -12.63 -12.42 -6.03
CA PHE A 137 -13.81 -12.93 -5.34
C PHE A 137 -14.36 -14.16 -6.06
N ASN A 138 -14.53 -15.25 -5.32
CA ASN A 138 -15.10 -16.48 -5.85
C ASN A 138 -16.63 -16.45 -5.76
N LYS A 139 -17.30 -16.38 -6.92
CA LYS A 139 -18.77 -16.34 -7.02
C LYS A 139 -19.43 -17.59 -6.46
N ASP A 140 -18.74 -18.73 -6.55
CA ASP A 140 -19.27 -20.05 -6.15
C ASP A 140 -19.06 -20.33 -4.65
N SER A 141 -18.49 -19.38 -3.91
CA SER A 141 -18.27 -19.49 -2.46
C SER A 141 -19.57 -19.52 -1.62
N GLY A 142 -20.74 -19.49 -2.26
CA GLY A 142 -22.05 -19.44 -1.61
C GLY A 142 -22.38 -18.07 -0.98
N LYS A 143 -21.54 -17.07 -1.18
CA LYS A 143 -21.80 -15.69 -0.79
C LYS A 143 -22.34 -14.93 -1.99
N ASN A 144 -23.58 -14.47 -1.86
CA ASN A 144 -24.23 -13.66 -2.90
C ASN A 144 -23.64 -12.24 -2.88
N ALA A 145 -22.35 -12.14 -3.28
CA ALA A 145 -21.57 -10.92 -3.21
C ALA A 145 -20.89 -10.61 -4.54
N TYR A 146 -20.55 -9.35 -4.73
CA TYR A 146 -19.86 -8.83 -5.90
C TYR A 146 -19.02 -7.61 -5.47
N PHE A 147 -18.05 -7.25 -6.27
CA PHE A 147 -17.33 -6.00 -6.08
C PHE A 147 -18.20 -4.81 -6.51
N ALA A 148 -18.45 -3.88 -5.61
CA ALA A 148 -19.11 -2.63 -5.94
C ALA A 148 -18.24 -1.79 -6.91
N ASP A 149 -18.88 -1.01 -7.78
CA ASP A 149 -18.17 -0.23 -8.80
C ASP A 149 -17.22 0.80 -8.23
N ASP A 150 -17.59 1.45 -7.13
CA ASP A 150 -16.76 2.41 -6.41
C ASP A 150 -15.53 1.75 -5.77
N TYR A 151 -15.71 0.54 -5.21
CA TYR A 151 -14.59 -0.26 -4.71
C TYR A 151 -13.61 -0.62 -5.82
N GLN A 152 -14.10 -1.10 -6.98
CA GLN A 152 -13.25 -1.44 -8.12
C GLN A 152 -12.46 -0.24 -8.62
N LYS A 153 -13.13 0.92 -8.74
CA LYS A 153 -12.47 2.18 -9.12
C LYS A 153 -11.38 2.56 -8.14
N LYS A 154 -11.64 2.44 -6.84
CA LYS A 154 -10.67 2.77 -5.81
C LYS A 154 -9.45 1.84 -5.83
N ILE A 155 -9.66 0.53 -6.02
CA ILE A 155 -8.55 -0.42 -6.19
C ILE A 155 -7.72 -0.08 -7.42
N GLN A 156 -8.37 0.34 -8.51
CA GLN A 156 -7.65 0.73 -9.72
C GLN A 156 -6.89 2.06 -9.55
N SER A 157 -7.50 3.09 -8.96
CA SER A 157 -6.88 4.42 -8.82
C SER A 157 -5.75 4.44 -7.81
N ASP A 158 -5.98 3.93 -6.59
CA ASP A 158 -5.08 4.11 -5.46
C ASP A 158 -4.02 3.01 -5.40
N TYR A 159 -4.38 1.80 -5.81
CA TYR A 159 -3.48 0.63 -5.74
C TYR A 159 -2.95 0.17 -7.11
N GLN A 160 -3.35 0.82 -8.21
CA GLN A 160 -3.13 0.36 -9.58
C GLN A 160 -3.46 -1.14 -9.73
N GLY A 161 -4.46 -1.58 -9.00
CA GLY A 161 -4.82 -2.97 -8.81
C GLY A 161 -6.02 -3.41 -9.63
N THR A 162 -6.27 -4.71 -9.61
CA THR A 162 -7.40 -5.36 -10.26
C THR A 162 -8.32 -5.99 -9.22
N ALA A 163 -9.62 -5.71 -9.28
CA ALA A 163 -10.64 -6.43 -8.51
C ALA A 163 -11.48 -7.25 -9.49
N GLN A 164 -11.41 -8.58 -9.40
CA GLN A 164 -12.04 -9.48 -10.36
C GLN A 164 -12.79 -10.62 -9.67
N SER A 165 -13.92 -11.01 -10.25
CA SER A 165 -14.68 -12.16 -9.81
C SER A 165 -14.37 -13.37 -10.69
N VAL A 166 -14.22 -14.54 -10.06
CA VAL A 166 -13.91 -15.83 -10.67
C VAL A 166 -14.92 -16.90 -10.25
N THR A 167 -14.93 -18.04 -10.92
CA THR A 167 -15.68 -19.24 -10.51
C THR A 167 -14.75 -20.26 -9.85
N ASN A 168 -15.28 -21.31 -9.24
CA ASN A 168 -14.46 -22.39 -8.69
C ASN A 168 -13.53 -23.01 -9.74
N ASP A 169 -14.04 -23.18 -10.98
CA ASP A 169 -13.33 -23.90 -12.03
C ASP A 169 -12.12 -23.15 -12.55
N ASP A 170 -12.22 -21.81 -12.66
CA ASP A 170 -11.17 -20.97 -13.23
C ASP A 170 -10.35 -20.19 -12.19
N SER A 171 -10.74 -20.27 -10.92
CA SER A 171 -10.18 -19.43 -9.83
C SER A 171 -8.67 -19.60 -9.63
N ILE A 172 -8.18 -20.84 -9.71
CA ILE A 172 -6.77 -21.16 -9.49
C ILE A 172 -5.94 -20.73 -10.70
N GLU A 173 -6.40 -21.12 -11.89
CA GLU A 173 -5.71 -20.84 -13.15
C GLU A 173 -5.58 -19.32 -13.38
N MET A 174 -6.68 -18.59 -13.28
CA MET A 174 -6.68 -17.14 -13.50
C MET A 174 -5.77 -16.36 -12.53
N VAL A 175 -5.73 -16.74 -11.24
CA VAL A 175 -4.86 -16.10 -10.27
C VAL A 175 -3.39 -16.44 -10.55
N ASN A 176 -3.10 -17.71 -10.86
CA ASN A 176 -1.75 -18.14 -11.19
C ASN A 176 -1.22 -17.48 -12.47
N GLU A 177 -2.01 -17.45 -13.54
CA GLU A 177 -1.66 -16.74 -14.78
C GLU A 177 -1.42 -15.25 -14.56
N TRP A 178 -2.25 -14.62 -13.71
CA TRP A 178 -2.06 -13.22 -13.37
C TRP A 178 -0.70 -13.01 -12.67
N VAL A 179 -0.36 -13.82 -11.68
CA VAL A 179 0.91 -13.71 -10.96
C VAL A 179 2.09 -14.00 -11.88
N GLU A 180 2.00 -15.04 -12.71
CA GLU A 180 3.04 -15.38 -13.69
C GLU A 180 3.32 -14.18 -14.60
N LYS A 181 2.28 -13.56 -15.13
CA LYS A 181 2.38 -12.37 -15.97
C LYS A 181 3.04 -11.19 -15.22
N GLN A 182 2.62 -10.90 -13.97
CA GLN A 182 3.15 -9.78 -13.19
C GLN A 182 4.59 -9.99 -12.75
N THR A 183 5.04 -11.23 -12.67
CA THR A 183 6.41 -11.59 -12.25
C THR A 183 7.33 -12.00 -13.40
N ASN A 184 6.94 -11.74 -14.64
CA ASN A 184 7.69 -12.15 -15.84
C ASN A 184 8.07 -13.64 -15.81
N GLY A 185 7.13 -14.51 -15.44
CA GLY A 185 7.31 -15.96 -15.37
C GLY A 185 8.15 -16.46 -14.19
N LYS A 186 8.44 -15.61 -13.19
CA LYS A 186 9.24 -16.03 -12.03
C LYS A 186 8.44 -16.78 -10.97
N ILE A 187 7.16 -16.45 -10.86
CA ILE A 187 6.23 -17.12 -9.97
C ILE A 187 5.08 -17.64 -10.84
N THR A 188 4.92 -18.95 -10.95
CA THR A 188 3.94 -19.58 -11.82
C THR A 188 2.74 -20.18 -11.07
N ASN A 189 2.92 -20.55 -9.80
CA ASN A 189 1.88 -21.21 -9.01
C ASN A 189 1.92 -20.69 -7.56
N ILE A 190 0.93 -19.86 -7.20
CA ILE A 190 0.71 -19.40 -5.82
C ILE A 190 -0.51 -20.07 -5.19
N LEU A 191 -1.45 -20.56 -6.01
CA LEU A 191 -2.60 -21.33 -5.59
C LEU A 191 -2.50 -22.75 -6.16
N SER A 192 -2.95 -23.72 -5.36
CA SER A 192 -3.08 -25.13 -5.70
C SER A 192 -4.52 -25.60 -5.52
N GLU A 193 -4.80 -26.86 -5.87
CA GLU A 193 -6.12 -27.45 -5.66
C GLU A 193 -6.61 -27.43 -4.20
N GLU A 194 -5.67 -27.41 -3.25
CA GLU A 194 -5.99 -27.30 -1.82
C GLU A 194 -6.60 -25.95 -1.45
N ASN A 195 -6.35 -24.92 -2.27
CA ASN A 195 -6.91 -23.58 -2.08
C ASN A 195 -8.28 -23.42 -2.75
N ARG A 196 -8.77 -24.41 -3.51
CA ARG A 196 -10.05 -24.33 -4.22
C ARG A 196 -11.20 -24.06 -3.24
N GLY A 197 -12.11 -23.18 -3.65
CA GLY A 197 -13.27 -22.81 -2.84
C GLY A 197 -13.03 -21.66 -1.86
N TYR A 198 -11.92 -20.92 -1.98
CA TYR A 198 -11.75 -19.70 -1.21
C TYR A 198 -12.89 -18.70 -1.48
N VAL A 199 -13.18 -17.85 -0.52
CA VAL A 199 -14.18 -16.77 -0.67
C VAL A 199 -13.56 -15.57 -1.38
N CYS A 200 -12.39 -15.16 -0.92
CA CYS A 200 -11.64 -14.03 -1.46
C CYS A 200 -10.15 -14.33 -1.38
N ALA A 201 -9.40 -13.99 -2.42
CA ALA A 201 -7.95 -14.03 -2.44
C ALA A 201 -7.39 -12.63 -2.72
N LEU A 202 -6.39 -12.25 -1.94
CA LEU A 202 -5.62 -11.03 -2.14
C LEU A 202 -4.24 -11.45 -2.64
N ALA A 203 -3.80 -10.88 -3.73
CA ALA A 203 -2.47 -11.14 -4.26
C ALA A 203 -1.73 -9.82 -4.51
N ASN A 204 -0.53 -9.73 -3.96
CA ASN A 204 0.44 -8.70 -4.30
C ASN A 204 1.70 -9.39 -4.82
N ALA A 205 2.26 -8.87 -5.89
CA ALA A 205 3.51 -9.36 -6.46
C ALA A 205 4.46 -8.18 -6.64
N ILE A 206 5.71 -8.37 -6.20
CA ILE A 206 6.80 -7.43 -6.45
C ILE A 206 7.83 -8.14 -7.32
N TYR A 207 8.14 -7.52 -8.46
CA TYR A 207 9.20 -7.96 -9.35
C TYR A 207 10.26 -6.87 -9.45
N MET A 208 11.51 -7.23 -9.22
CA MET A 208 12.62 -6.28 -9.33
C MET A 208 13.66 -6.85 -10.30
N LYS A 209 14.06 -6.01 -11.25
CA LYS A 209 15.22 -6.25 -12.11
C LYS A 209 16.02 -4.96 -12.24
N ALA A 210 17.17 -4.93 -11.60
CA ALA A 210 18.07 -3.79 -11.64
C ALA A 210 19.52 -4.26 -11.79
N ASP A 211 20.31 -3.48 -12.49
CA ASP A 211 21.75 -3.68 -12.56
C ASP A 211 22.44 -2.99 -11.36
N TRP A 212 23.52 -3.60 -10.88
CA TRP A 212 24.38 -2.93 -9.92
C TRP A 212 25.06 -1.73 -10.57
N VAL A 213 25.13 -0.60 -9.88
CA VAL A 213 25.87 0.59 -10.34
C VAL A 213 27.33 0.23 -10.59
N ASN A 214 27.93 -0.53 -9.66
CA ASN A 214 29.26 -1.12 -9.82
C ASN A 214 29.08 -2.64 -9.99
N LYS A 215 29.25 -3.14 -11.21
CA LYS A 215 29.12 -4.57 -11.50
C LYS A 215 30.26 -5.35 -10.85
N PHE A 216 29.97 -6.54 -10.33
CA PHE A 216 30.98 -7.45 -9.83
C PHE A 216 31.86 -7.93 -10.99
N GLU A 217 33.15 -7.91 -10.81
CA GLU A 217 34.10 -8.49 -11.79
C GLU A 217 34.05 -10.02 -11.69
N LYS A 218 33.95 -10.70 -12.84
CA LYS A 218 33.86 -12.16 -12.89
C LYS A 218 35.09 -12.84 -12.28
N GLU A 219 36.26 -12.21 -12.42
CA GLU A 219 37.55 -12.73 -11.95
C GLU A 219 37.70 -12.69 -10.42
N GLY A 220 36.92 -11.89 -9.72
CA GLY A 220 36.89 -11.80 -8.26
C GLY A 220 35.81 -12.65 -7.56
N THR A 221 35.05 -13.46 -8.31
CA THR A 221 33.96 -14.24 -7.76
C THR A 221 34.41 -15.67 -7.44
N TYR A 222 34.51 -16.00 -6.16
CA TYR A 222 34.80 -17.37 -5.71
C TYR A 222 33.47 -18.13 -5.46
N LYS A 223 33.46 -19.43 -5.80
CA LYS A 223 32.37 -20.34 -5.48
C LYS A 223 32.48 -20.85 -4.06
#